data_73fe28618f1296b8a71e6a180abf8ccf
#
_entry.id   73fe28618f1296b8a71e6a180abf8ccf
#
_cell.length_a   1.000
_cell.length_b   1.000
_cell.length_c   1.000
_cell.angle_alpha   90.00
_cell.angle_beta   90.00
_cell.angle_gamma   90.00
#
_symmetry.space_group_name_H-M   'P 1'
#
loop_
_entity.id
_entity.type
_entity.pdbx_description
1 polymer ?
#
loop_
_entity_poly.entity_id
_entity_poly.type
_entity_poly.pdbx_seq_one_letter_code
_entity_poly.pdbx_strand_id
1 'polypeptide(L)'
;QSIFGSINKNKRILNDNSKFKILIATHCFQDAVHVYGNYLFEDFFEWVNYLGVQSNKFKNYEWYLKSHPAIFERNKETLMYFTKKFPNLTLLPRNVTHNQLIYEGIGAVFTVYGSVGHEYPLFGIPVVNASNHGPHDTYEFNFYAKNLKDYLNLIKNLPNLKVNKEKIKKQVYEYFAMRYLTEYNIFKNYNSNPKKYLDIIANSSIYNIWLKEFSSIHHKKILKDYEIFINKKEFKMFAVNNNRQSKLSL
;
A
#
# COMPACT_ATOMS: atom_id res chain seq x y z
N GLN A 1 6.79 13.26 -5.18
CA GLN A 1 7.94 12.47 -5.69
C GLN A 1 7.43 11.07 -5.98
N SER A 2 7.65 10.58 -7.21
CA SER A 2 7.30 9.21 -7.55
C SER A 2 8.11 8.25 -6.68
N ILE A 3 7.42 7.37 -5.93
CA ILE A 3 8.05 6.30 -5.14
C ILE A 3 8.89 5.38 -6.03
N PHE A 4 8.56 5.28 -7.29
CA PHE A 4 9.30 4.49 -8.25
C PHE A 4 10.64 5.13 -8.60
N GLY A 5 10.73 6.41 -8.88
CA GLY A 5 11.98 7.14 -9.12
C GLY A 5 12.92 6.52 -10.17
N SER A 6 14.09 7.12 -10.32
CA SER A 6 15.10 6.67 -11.27
C SER A 6 15.93 5.48 -10.74
N ILE A 7 16.50 4.71 -11.67
CA ILE A 7 17.49 3.66 -11.39
C ILE A 7 18.89 4.26 -11.54
N ASN A 8 19.72 4.10 -10.52
CA ASN A 8 21.14 4.40 -10.60
C ASN A 8 21.93 3.12 -10.87
N LYS A 9 22.30 2.89 -12.11
CA LYS A 9 23.02 1.68 -12.53
C LYS A 9 24.45 1.60 -12.00
N ASN A 10 25.01 2.74 -11.58
CA ASN A 10 26.39 2.83 -11.10
C ASN A 10 26.51 2.59 -9.58
N LYS A 11 25.37 2.45 -8.88
CA LYS A 11 25.36 2.24 -7.43
C LYS A 11 24.43 1.11 -7.06
N ARG A 12 24.99 0.01 -6.61
CA ARG A 12 24.24 -1.12 -6.09
C ARG A 12 23.92 -0.89 -4.60
N ILE A 13 22.72 -1.23 -4.22
CA ILE A 13 22.19 -1.08 -2.85
C ILE A 13 22.03 -2.44 -2.18
N LEU A 14 21.51 -3.44 -2.91
CA LEU A 14 21.34 -4.79 -2.41
C LEU A 14 22.62 -5.60 -2.61
N ASN A 15 22.86 -6.57 -1.74
CA ASN A 15 24.01 -7.45 -1.85
C ASN A 15 24.04 -8.20 -3.19
N ASP A 16 25.23 -8.32 -3.77
CA ASP A 16 25.44 -9.05 -5.01
C ASP A 16 25.72 -10.53 -4.74
N ASN A 17 24.65 -11.27 -4.50
CA ASN A 17 24.70 -12.71 -4.28
C ASN A 17 23.43 -13.39 -4.78
N SER A 18 23.42 -14.72 -4.78
CA SER A 18 22.33 -15.56 -5.28
C SER A 18 21.18 -15.77 -4.28
N LYS A 19 21.26 -15.21 -3.07
CA LYS A 19 20.21 -15.38 -2.08
C LYS A 19 18.92 -14.69 -2.52
N PHE A 20 17.79 -15.28 -2.17
CA PHE A 20 16.48 -14.70 -2.40
C PHE A 20 16.29 -13.44 -1.53
N LYS A 21 15.97 -12.32 -2.16
CA LYS A 21 15.92 -11.00 -1.52
C LYS A 21 14.49 -10.61 -1.17
N ILE A 22 14.27 -10.24 0.07
CA ILE A 22 12.97 -9.90 0.64
C ILE A 22 12.99 -8.43 1.06
N LEU A 23 11.94 -7.70 0.67
CA LEU A 23 11.69 -6.35 1.12
C LEU A 23 10.58 -6.33 2.17
N ILE A 24 10.82 -5.75 3.34
CA ILE A 24 9.80 -5.39 4.32
C ILE A 24 9.52 -3.88 4.14
N ALA A 25 8.40 -3.57 3.50
CA ALA A 25 7.94 -2.18 3.32
C ALA A 25 7.14 -1.76 4.56
N THR A 26 7.81 -1.07 5.48
CA THR A 26 7.22 -0.72 6.78
C THR A 26 6.23 0.43 6.68
N HIS A 27 5.30 0.47 7.63
CA HIS A 27 4.41 1.60 7.88
C HIS A 27 4.99 2.56 8.92
N CYS A 28 4.32 3.69 9.13
CA CYS A 28 4.58 4.51 10.29
C CYS A 28 4.08 3.78 11.54
N PHE A 29 4.94 3.53 12.53
CA PHE A 29 4.57 2.80 13.75
C PHE A 29 3.55 3.55 14.62
N GLN A 30 3.29 4.82 14.30
CA GLN A 30 2.30 5.66 14.97
C GLN A 30 0.96 5.72 14.23
N ASP A 31 0.85 5.03 13.10
CA ASP A 31 -0.36 5.04 12.29
C ASP A 31 -1.45 4.16 12.91
N ALA A 32 -2.71 4.45 12.57
CA ALA A 32 -3.87 3.79 13.16
C ALA A 32 -4.03 2.36 12.62
N VAL A 33 -3.43 1.39 13.29
CA VAL A 33 -3.49 -0.04 12.93
C VAL A 33 -4.92 -0.56 12.90
N HIS A 34 -5.75 -0.12 13.84
CA HIS A 34 -7.10 -0.64 14.06
C HIS A 34 -8.13 -0.24 13.00
N VAL A 35 -7.81 0.72 12.15
CA VAL A 35 -8.69 1.17 11.05
C VAL A 35 -8.82 0.10 9.95
N TYR A 36 -7.89 -0.84 9.87
CA TYR A 36 -7.75 -1.76 8.74
C TYR A 36 -8.20 -3.20 9.05
N GLY A 37 -9.02 -3.39 10.08
CA GLY A 37 -9.73 -4.65 10.32
C GLY A 37 -8.82 -5.83 10.68
N ASN A 38 -9.08 -6.99 10.10
CA ASN A 38 -8.40 -8.25 10.43
C ASN A 38 -6.91 -8.23 10.13
N TYR A 39 -6.14 -7.92 11.15
CA TYR A 39 -4.70 -7.90 11.13
C TYR A 39 -4.14 -9.08 11.94
N LEU A 40 -3.11 -9.74 11.43
CA LEU A 40 -2.54 -10.93 12.07
C LEU A 40 -1.72 -10.64 13.33
N PHE A 41 -1.39 -9.38 13.57
CA PHE A 41 -0.54 -8.91 14.65
C PHE A 41 -1.25 -7.80 15.42
N GLU A 42 -0.81 -7.51 16.64
CA GLU A 42 -1.40 -6.45 17.45
C GLU A 42 -1.14 -5.06 16.85
N ASP A 43 0.08 -4.86 16.31
CA ASP A 43 0.49 -3.61 15.67
C ASP A 43 1.65 -3.81 14.66
N PHE A 44 2.11 -2.71 14.08
CA PHE A 44 3.23 -2.74 13.12
C PHE A 44 4.56 -3.11 13.79
N PHE A 45 4.72 -2.84 15.07
CA PHE A 45 5.93 -3.20 15.81
C PHE A 45 6.02 -4.71 15.96
N GLU A 46 4.95 -5.37 16.42
CA GLU A 46 4.90 -6.82 16.55
C GLU A 46 5.01 -7.54 15.20
N TRP A 47 4.46 -6.97 14.13
CA TRP A 47 4.66 -7.49 12.79
C TRP A 47 6.14 -7.48 12.37
N VAL A 48 6.85 -6.35 12.51
CA VAL A 48 8.27 -6.26 12.16
C VAL A 48 9.12 -7.11 13.10
N ASN A 49 8.79 -7.16 14.38
CA ASN A 49 9.43 -8.03 15.37
C ASN A 49 9.33 -9.52 14.97
N TYR A 50 8.14 -9.96 14.55
CA TYR A 50 7.94 -11.32 14.05
C TYR A 50 8.81 -11.61 12.82
N LEU A 51 8.82 -10.72 11.81
CA LEU A 51 9.64 -10.87 10.62
C LEU A 51 11.14 -10.86 10.95
N GLY A 52 11.56 -10.07 11.95
CA GLY A 52 12.92 -10.08 12.48
C GLY A 52 13.31 -11.44 13.09
N VAL A 53 12.41 -12.05 13.86
CA VAL A 53 12.62 -13.43 14.36
C VAL A 53 12.74 -14.42 13.20
N GLN A 54 11.91 -14.28 12.14
CA GLN A 54 12.01 -15.16 10.99
C GLN A 54 13.30 -14.93 10.21
N SER A 55 13.81 -13.70 10.11
CA SER A 55 15.08 -13.42 9.44
C SER A 55 16.26 -14.19 10.06
N ASN A 56 16.25 -14.40 11.36
CA ASN A 56 17.27 -15.20 12.04
C ASN A 56 17.14 -16.71 11.76
N LYS A 57 15.92 -17.19 11.43
CA LYS A 57 15.67 -18.60 11.09
C LYS A 57 15.95 -18.89 9.61
N PHE A 58 15.57 -17.99 8.72
CA PHE A 58 15.72 -18.13 7.26
C PHE A 58 16.94 -17.37 6.76
N LYS A 59 18.14 -17.83 7.15
CA LYS A 59 19.44 -17.23 6.79
C LYS A 59 19.82 -17.38 5.31
N ASN A 60 19.11 -18.23 4.59
CA ASN A 60 19.22 -18.39 3.13
C ASN A 60 18.54 -17.28 2.34
N TYR A 61 17.76 -16.43 3.02
CA TYR A 61 17.18 -15.20 2.46
C TYR A 61 17.98 -13.97 2.91
N GLU A 62 17.88 -12.91 2.14
CA GLU A 62 18.31 -11.58 2.53
C GLU A 62 17.11 -10.71 2.83
N TRP A 63 17.16 -10.03 3.97
CA TRP A 63 16.03 -9.30 4.51
C TRP A 63 16.35 -7.81 4.58
N TYR A 64 15.57 -7.01 3.88
CA TYR A 64 15.74 -5.57 3.79
C TYR A 64 14.54 -4.83 4.37
N LEU A 65 14.81 -3.90 5.27
CA LEU A 65 13.82 -2.98 5.80
C LEU A 65 13.84 -1.68 4.99
N LYS A 66 12.67 -1.26 4.50
CA LYS A 66 12.50 0.05 3.89
C LYS A 66 11.53 0.88 4.70
N SER A 67 12.00 2.06 5.16
CA SER A 67 11.16 2.99 5.91
C SER A 67 10.02 3.56 5.06
N HIS A 68 8.90 3.86 5.70
CA HIS A 68 7.84 4.67 5.11
C HIS A 68 8.39 6.06 4.73
N PRO A 69 7.91 6.68 3.63
CA PRO A 69 8.41 7.99 3.19
C PRO A 69 8.10 9.14 4.17
N ALA A 70 7.07 9.04 5.01
CA ALA A 70 6.79 10.04 6.03
C ALA A 70 7.92 10.11 7.08
N ILE A 71 8.27 11.34 7.46
CA ILE A 71 9.39 11.59 8.39
C ILE A 71 8.83 11.73 9.80
N PHE A 72 9.01 10.67 10.59
CA PHE A 72 8.83 10.72 12.03
C PHE A 72 10.11 10.20 12.68
N GLU A 73 10.69 10.98 13.62
CA GLU A 73 11.95 10.61 14.29
C GLU A 73 11.82 9.24 14.97
N ARG A 74 10.73 9.01 15.67
CA ARG A 74 10.46 7.72 16.34
C ARG A 74 10.44 6.51 15.39
N ASN A 75 10.01 6.67 14.13
CA ASN A 75 10.10 5.60 13.14
C ASN A 75 11.53 5.19 12.86
N LYS A 76 12.44 6.15 12.76
CA LYS A 76 13.86 5.89 12.54
C LYS A 76 14.47 5.16 13.72
N GLU A 77 14.21 5.62 14.94
CA GLU A 77 14.68 4.97 16.17
C GLU A 77 14.19 3.52 16.26
N THR A 78 12.90 3.28 15.96
CA THR A 78 12.31 1.93 15.96
C THR A 78 12.96 1.03 14.91
N LEU A 79 13.22 1.51 13.70
CA LEU A 79 13.90 0.72 12.66
C LEU A 79 15.36 0.41 13.05
N MET A 80 16.06 1.37 13.65
CA MET A 80 17.41 1.14 14.18
C MET A 80 17.41 0.12 15.33
N TYR A 81 16.42 0.15 16.21
CA TYR A 81 16.23 -0.87 17.24
C TYR A 81 16.11 -2.26 16.63
N PHE A 82 15.28 -2.43 15.58
CA PHE A 82 15.11 -3.73 14.94
C PHE A 82 16.39 -4.24 14.26
N THR A 83 17.14 -3.39 13.58
CA THR A 83 18.40 -3.82 12.95
C THR A 83 19.48 -4.16 13.97
N LYS A 84 19.48 -3.52 15.14
CA LYS A 84 20.34 -3.88 16.27
C LYS A 84 19.93 -5.22 16.90
N LYS A 85 18.61 -5.44 17.05
CA LYS A 85 18.06 -6.66 17.64
C LYS A 85 18.16 -7.87 16.71
N PHE A 86 18.03 -7.67 15.41
CA PHE A 86 18.03 -8.71 14.39
C PHE A 86 19.10 -8.42 13.32
N PRO A 87 20.33 -8.92 13.49
CA PRO A 87 21.46 -8.61 12.59
C PRO A 87 21.26 -9.03 11.13
N ASN A 88 20.31 -9.92 10.84
CA ASN A 88 19.96 -10.32 9.49
C ASN A 88 19.01 -9.33 8.76
N LEU A 89 18.50 -8.31 9.47
CA LEU A 89 17.74 -7.23 8.86
C LEU A 89 18.66 -6.09 8.45
N THR A 90 18.66 -5.73 7.18
CA THR A 90 19.42 -4.60 6.65
C THR A 90 18.49 -3.41 6.42
N LEU A 91 18.73 -2.29 7.10
CA LEU A 91 17.98 -1.05 6.85
C LEU A 91 18.47 -0.39 5.56
N LEU A 92 17.58 -0.21 4.60
CA LEU A 92 17.88 0.45 3.34
C LEU A 92 17.98 1.97 3.50
N PRO A 93 18.82 2.63 2.68
CA PRO A 93 18.81 4.09 2.59
C PRO A 93 17.39 4.59 2.27
N ARG A 94 16.97 5.65 2.95
CA ARG A 94 15.61 6.18 2.82
C ARG A 94 15.24 6.59 1.39
N ASN A 95 16.20 7.15 0.68
CA ASN A 95 16.04 7.67 -0.68
C ASN A 95 16.14 6.60 -1.78
N VAL A 96 16.35 5.33 -1.44
CA VAL A 96 16.35 4.26 -2.44
C VAL A 96 14.97 4.13 -3.06
N THR A 97 14.91 4.06 -4.38
CA THR A 97 13.66 3.97 -5.12
C THR A 97 13.19 2.53 -5.24
N HIS A 98 11.89 2.32 -5.38
CA HIS A 98 11.35 0.97 -5.61
C HIS A 98 11.83 0.41 -6.95
N ASN A 99 11.99 1.24 -7.98
CA ASN A 99 12.57 0.81 -9.26
C ASN A 99 14.00 0.29 -9.11
N GLN A 100 14.83 0.92 -8.26
CA GLN A 100 16.17 0.43 -7.96
C GLN A 100 16.13 -0.97 -7.33
N LEU A 101 15.25 -1.18 -6.35
CA LEU A 101 15.10 -2.46 -5.66
C LEU A 101 14.60 -3.58 -6.59
N ILE A 102 13.63 -3.25 -7.47
CA ILE A 102 13.14 -4.18 -8.50
C ILE A 102 14.26 -4.55 -9.47
N TYR A 103 14.99 -3.54 -9.96
CA TYR A 103 16.14 -3.73 -10.87
C TYR A 103 17.23 -4.60 -10.25
N GLU A 104 17.49 -4.48 -8.94
CA GLU A 104 18.50 -5.25 -8.21
C GLU A 104 18.00 -6.62 -7.72
N GLY A 105 16.76 -6.99 -8.06
CA GLY A 105 16.25 -8.34 -7.90
C GLY A 105 15.57 -8.65 -6.58
N ILE A 106 14.80 -7.71 -6.02
CA ILE A 106 13.86 -8.05 -4.95
C ILE A 106 12.91 -9.14 -5.46
N GLY A 107 12.84 -10.26 -4.72
CA GLY A 107 12.05 -11.43 -5.09
C GLY A 107 10.69 -11.52 -4.40
N ALA A 108 10.49 -10.86 -3.26
CA ALA A 108 9.21 -10.78 -2.54
C ALA A 108 9.12 -9.53 -1.68
N VAL A 109 7.90 -9.09 -1.40
CA VAL A 109 7.64 -7.93 -0.54
C VAL A 109 6.66 -8.28 0.56
N PHE A 110 6.94 -7.81 1.78
CA PHE A 110 6.02 -7.84 2.91
C PHE A 110 5.46 -6.45 3.18
N THR A 111 4.17 -6.36 3.40
CA THR A 111 3.46 -5.13 3.79
C THR A 111 2.23 -5.49 4.63
N VAL A 112 1.53 -4.48 5.15
CA VAL A 112 0.23 -4.67 5.81
C VAL A 112 -0.91 -4.29 4.85
N TYR A 113 -0.89 -3.08 4.32
CA TYR A 113 -1.89 -2.58 3.34
C TYR A 113 -1.30 -1.45 2.48
N GLY A 114 0.03 -1.39 2.36
CA GLY A 114 0.71 -0.36 1.59
C GLY A 114 0.45 -0.44 0.09
N SER A 115 0.63 0.69 -0.60
CA SER A 115 0.49 0.78 -2.07
C SER A 115 1.38 -0.21 -2.82
N VAL A 116 2.50 -0.62 -2.23
CA VAL A 116 3.37 -1.69 -2.75
C VAL A 116 2.60 -3.00 -3.02
N GLY A 117 1.45 -3.20 -2.34
CA GLY A 117 0.56 -4.35 -2.53
C GLY A 117 -0.01 -4.48 -3.93
N HIS A 118 -0.22 -3.38 -4.66
CA HIS A 118 -0.65 -3.42 -6.07
C HIS A 118 0.46 -3.01 -7.05
N GLU A 119 1.54 -2.41 -6.56
CA GLU A 119 2.63 -1.92 -7.39
C GLU A 119 3.62 -3.05 -7.77
N TYR A 120 4.13 -3.83 -6.81
CA TYR A 120 5.10 -4.90 -7.07
C TYR A 120 4.54 -6.07 -7.88
N PRO A 121 3.27 -6.49 -7.69
CA PRO A 121 2.70 -7.55 -8.52
C PRO A 121 2.66 -7.25 -10.02
N LEU A 122 2.63 -5.96 -10.42
CA LEU A 122 2.77 -5.54 -11.83
C LEU A 122 4.10 -5.99 -12.45
N PHE A 123 5.14 -6.14 -11.64
CA PHE A 123 6.45 -6.63 -12.06
C PHE A 123 6.61 -8.15 -11.89
N GLY A 124 5.56 -8.83 -11.43
CA GLY A 124 5.59 -10.27 -11.17
C GLY A 124 6.20 -10.65 -9.84
N ILE A 125 6.36 -9.69 -8.93
CA ILE A 125 6.96 -9.87 -7.61
C ILE A 125 5.83 -10.13 -6.61
N PRO A 126 5.81 -11.28 -5.91
CA PRO A 126 4.79 -11.59 -4.94
C PRO A 126 4.84 -10.65 -3.73
N VAL A 127 3.67 -10.25 -3.27
CA VAL A 127 3.49 -9.46 -2.06
C VAL A 127 2.73 -10.29 -1.03
N VAL A 128 3.29 -10.43 0.16
CA VAL A 128 2.63 -11.06 1.31
C VAL A 128 2.11 -9.95 2.22
N ASN A 129 0.79 -9.89 2.35
CA ASN A 129 0.12 -8.90 3.17
C ASN A 129 -0.25 -9.50 4.54
N ALA A 130 0.06 -8.79 5.62
CA ALA A 130 -0.27 -9.23 6.97
C ALA A 130 -1.70 -8.87 7.40
N SER A 131 -2.44 -8.16 6.56
CA SER A 131 -3.87 -7.86 6.75
C SER A 131 -4.66 -8.34 5.53
N ASN A 132 -5.80 -8.97 5.77
CA ASN A 132 -6.75 -9.36 4.74
C ASN A 132 -7.93 -8.39 4.64
N HIS A 133 -7.80 -7.22 5.21
CA HIS A 133 -8.81 -6.17 5.20
C HIS A 133 -8.17 -4.85 4.78
N GLY A 134 -8.53 -4.38 3.63
CA GLY A 134 -7.98 -3.14 3.09
C GLY A 134 -8.43 -2.89 1.66
N PRO A 135 -7.94 -1.86 1.03
CA PRO A 135 -8.39 -1.50 -0.33
C PRO A 135 -8.04 -2.55 -1.39
N HIS A 136 -7.27 -3.58 -1.03
CA HIS A 136 -6.80 -4.63 -1.95
C HIS A 136 -7.46 -5.99 -1.72
N ASP A 137 -8.31 -6.18 -0.70
CA ASP A 137 -8.82 -7.49 -0.30
C ASP A 137 -9.77 -8.12 -1.34
N THR A 138 -10.44 -7.31 -2.14
CA THR A 138 -11.30 -7.75 -3.24
C THR A 138 -10.54 -8.12 -4.52
N TYR A 139 -9.21 -7.92 -4.54
CA TYR A 139 -8.33 -8.19 -5.66
C TYR A 139 -7.32 -9.28 -5.32
N GLU A 140 -6.81 -9.96 -6.33
CA GLU A 140 -5.81 -11.01 -6.16
C GLU A 140 -4.37 -10.47 -6.21
N PHE A 141 -4.15 -9.26 -5.69
CA PHE A 141 -2.83 -8.62 -5.73
C PHE A 141 -1.83 -9.29 -4.81
N ASN A 142 -2.29 -9.77 -3.64
CA ASN A 142 -1.44 -10.18 -2.55
C ASN A 142 -1.73 -11.61 -2.11
N PHE A 143 -0.76 -12.20 -1.48
CA PHE A 143 -0.91 -13.44 -0.73
C PHE A 143 -1.29 -13.09 0.71
N TYR A 144 -2.36 -13.68 1.19
CA TYR A 144 -2.89 -13.48 2.54
C TYR A 144 -2.81 -14.77 3.34
N ALA A 145 -2.62 -14.62 4.64
CA ALA A 145 -2.67 -15.73 5.58
C ALA A 145 -3.86 -15.58 6.52
N LYS A 146 -4.46 -16.69 6.90
CA LYS A 146 -5.59 -16.73 7.85
C LYS A 146 -5.11 -16.67 9.32
N ASN A 147 -3.87 -17.07 9.56
CA ASN A 147 -3.25 -17.15 10.88
C ASN A 147 -1.71 -17.15 10.74
N LEU A 148 -1.00 -17.10 11.87
CA LEU A 148 0.47 -17.07 11.90
C LEU A 148 1.13 -18.33 11.33
N LYS A 149 0.47 -19.49 11.40
CA LYS A 149 0.98 -20.74 10.81
C LYS A 149 0.97 -20.64 9.28
N ASP A 150 -0.12 -20.15 8.71
CA ASP A 150 -0.22 -19.93 7.26
C ASP A 150 0.75 -18.83 6.80
N TYR A 151 0.93 -17.77 7.59
CA TYR A 151 1.89 -16.71 7.32
C TYR A 151 3.33 -17.26 7.28
N LEU A 152 3.69 -18.11 8.24
CA LEU A 152 4.97 -18.79 8.23
C LEU A 152 5.13 -19.72 7.01
N ASN A 153 4.07 -20.41 6.59
CA ASN A 153 4.10 -21.25 5.39
C ASN A 153 4.33 -20.41 4.12
N LEU A 154 3.76 -19.22 4.02
CA LEU A 154 4.06 -18.28 2.92
C LEU A 154 5.55 -17.89 2.94
N ILE A 155 6.13 -17.58 4.12
CA ILE A 155 7.56 -17.26 4.25
C ILE A 155 8.44 -18.41 3.75
N LYS A 156 8.12 -19.65 4.13
CA LYS A 156 8.88 -20.85 3.69
C LYS A 156 8.84 -21.05 2.18
N ASN A 157 7.76 -20.64 1.54
CA ASN A 157 7.49 -20.91 0.12
C ASN A 157 7.66 -19.69 -0.79
N LEU A 158 8.24 -18.59 -0.31
CA LEU A 158 8.37 -17.34 -1.06
C LEU A 158 8.93 -17.53 -2.49
N PRO A 159 10.00 -18.30 -2.72
CA PRO A 159 10.55 -18.47 -4.06
C PRO A 159 9.60 -19.18 -5.04
N ASN A 160 8.61 -19.91 -4.52
CA ASN A 160 7.63 -20.66 -5.30
C ASN A 160 6.32 -19.91 -5.55
N LEU A 161 6.12 -18.75 -4.90
CA LEU A 161 4.94 -17.94 -5.11
C LEU A 161 4.94 -17.35 -6.53
N LYS A 162 3.87 -17.57 -7.27
CA LYS A 162 3.75 -17.11 -8.65
C LYS A 162 2.68 -16.03 -8.78
N VAL A 163 3.01 -14.98 -9.51
CA VAL A 163 2.10 -13.85 -9.81
C VAL A 163 1.72 -13.90 -11.28
N ASN A 164 0.42 -13.97 -11.56
CA ASN A 164 -0.07 -13.83 -12.93
C ASN A 164 -0.14 -12.36 -13.31
N LYS A 165 0.92 -11.87 -13.95
CA LYS A 165 1.09 -10.44 -14.30
C LYS A 165 -0.05 -9.88 -15.13
N GLU A 166 -0.55 -10.63 -16.13
CA GLU A 166 -1.63 -10.15 -17.01
C GLU A 166 -2.95 -9.98 -16.25
N LYS A 167 -3.29 -10.95 -15.39
CA LYS A 167 -4.47 -10.85 -14.52
C LYS A 167 -4.33 -9.66 -13.57
N ILE A 168 -3.20 -9.54 -12.90
CA ILE A 168 -2.92 -8.47 -11.94
C ILE A 168 -2.97 -7.09 -12.62
N LYS A 169 -2.38 -6.94 -13.81
CA LYS A 169 -2.39 -5.70 -14.56
C LYS A 169 -3.83 -5.21 -14.82
N LYS A 170 -4.72 -6.11 -15.25
CA LYS A 170 -6.13 -5.79 -15.46
C LYS A 170 -6.81 -5.33 -14.16
N GLN A 171 -6.59 -6.06 -13.08
CA GLN A 171 -7.15 -5.75 -11.76
C GLN A 171 -6.60 -4.42 -11.20
N VAL A 172 -5.31 -4.15 -11.37
CA VAL A 172 -4.71 -2.88 -10.93
C VAL A 172 -5.31 -1.70 -11.70
N TYR A 173 -5.52 -1.83 -13.01
CA TYR A 173 -6.19 -0.77 -13.78
C TYR A 173 -7.63 -0.55 -13.32
N GLU A 174 -8.35 -1.62 -13.00
CA GLU A 174 -9.69 -1.51 -12.42
C GLU A 174 -9.66 -0.81 -11.06
N TYR A 175 -8.75 -1.21 -10.18
CA TYR A 175 -8.54 -0.58 -8.87
C TYR A 175 -8.25 0.92 -9.02
N PHE A 176 -7.33 1.31 -9.92
CA PHE A 176 -7.03 2.72 -10.17
C PHE A 176 -8.23 3.48 -10.73
N ALA A 177 -8.96 2.89 -11.67
CA ALA A 177 -10.16 3.51 -12.21
C ALA A 177 -11.20 3.75 -11.10
N MET A 178 -11.43 2.74 -10.25
CA MET A 178 -12.38 2.85 -9.14
C MET A 178 -11.95 3.87 -8.09
N ARG A 179 -10.68 3.93 -7.76
CA ARG A 179 -10.17 4.79 -6.68
C ARG A 179 -9.96 6.24 -7.11
N TYR A 180 -9.52 6.49 -8.34
CA TYR A 180 -9.04 7.80 -8.76
C TYR A 180 -9.83 8.44 -9.91
N LEU A 181 -10.55 7.65 -10.71
CA LEU A 181 -11.28 8.14 -11.85
C LEU A 181 -12.79 8.21 -11.63
N THR A 182 -13.30 7.64 -10.55
CA THR A 182 -14.70 7.83 -10.14
C THR A 182 -14.88 9.25 -9.66
N GLU A 183 -15.69 10.01 -10.37
CA GLU A 183 -15.94 11.42 -10.08
C GLU A 183 -16.94 11.62 -8.95
N TYR A 184 -16.64 11.16 -7.75
CA TYR A 184 -17.41 11.65 -6.63
C TYR A 184 -16.51 12.34 -5.63
N ASN A 185 -16.29 13.60 -5.87
CA ASN A 185 -15.59 14.46 -4.95
C ASN A 185 -16.61 15.40 -4.29
N ILE A 186 -17.03 15.05 -3.08
CA ILE A 186 -17.86 15.91 -2.23
C ILE A 186 -17.20 17.29 -2.07
N PHE A 187 -15.87 17.33 -2.25
CA PHE A 187 -15.04 18.52 -2.14
C PHE A 187 -14.46 18.99 -3.48
N LYS A 188 -15.17 18.75 -4.60
CA LYS A 188 -14.70 19.13 -5.96
C LYS A 188 -14.26 20.59 -6.05
N ASN A 189 -14.92 21.48 -5.31
CA ASN A 189 -14.62 22.91 -5.27
C ASN A 189 -13.37 23.25 -4.44
N TYR A 190 -12.86 22.32 -3.61
CA TYR A 190 -11.69 22.52 -2.76
C TYR A 190 -10.40 21.96 -3.38
N ASN A 191 -10.49 21.16 -4.44
CA ASN A 191 -9.33 20.51 -5.08
C ASN A 191 -8.44 21.47 -5.89
N SER A 192 -8.82 22.71 -6.08
CA SER A 192 -7.99 23.69 -6.81
C SER A 192 -6.73 24.12 -6.02
N ASN A 193 -6.70 23.88 -4.70
CA ASN A 193 -5.54 24.18 -3.85
C ASN A 193 -5.37 23.15 -2.73
N PRO A 194 -4.52 22.10 -2.93
CA PRO A 194 -4.32 21.04 -1.95
C PRO A 194 -3.84 21.51 -0.58
N LYS A 195 -3.06 22.61 -0.53
CA LYS A 195 -2.57 23.18 0.71
C LYS A 195 -3.70 23.79 1.53
N LYS A 196 -4.58 24.54 0.87
CA LYS A 196 -5.78 25.11 1.50
C LYS A 196 -6.73 24.01 2.00
N TYR A 197 -6.81 22.89 1.29
CA TYR A 197 -7.61 21.73 1.70
C TYR A 197 -7.08 21.08 2.99
N LEU A 198 -5.77 20.91 3.12
CA LEU A 198 -5.15 20.38 4.33
C LEU A 198 -5.35 21.31 5.52
N ASP A 199 -5.22 22.61 5.32
CA ASP A 199 -5.47 23.63 6.34
C ASP A 199 -6.94 23.61 6.82
N ILE A 200 -7.88 23.36 5.90
CA ILE A 200 -9.31 23.26 6.20
C ILE A 200 -9.60 21.98 6.99
N ILE A 201 -9.04 20.83 6.60
CA ILE A 201 -9.24 19.55 7.32
C ILE A 201 -8.67 19.62 8.73
N ALA A 202 -7.54 20.29 8.91
CA ALA A 202 -6.89 20.47 10.21
C ALA A 202 -7.66 21.42 11.14
N ASN A 203 -8.65 22.15 10.62
CA ASN A 203 -9.39 23.18 11.36
C ASN A 203 -10.84 22.76 11.57
N SER A 204 -11.36 22.93 12.79
CA SER A 204 -12.77 22.68 13.13
C SER A 204 -13.78 23.46 12.25
N SER A 205 -13.33 24.51 11.57
CA SER A 205 -14.13 25.28 10.60
C SER A 205 -14.59 24.46 9.38
N ILE A 206 -14.02 23.28 9.13
CA ILE A 206 -14.44 22.42 7.99
C ILE A 206 -15.93 22.09 8.05
N TYR A 207 -16.48 21.86 9.24
CA TYR A 207 -17.90 21.58 9.41
C TYR A 207 -18.78 22.79 9.07
N ASN A 208 -18.33 23.99 9.41
CA ASN A 208 -19.03 25.23 9.08
C ASN A 208 -18.99 25.51 7.57
N ILE A 209 -17.88 25.22 6.91
CA ILE A 209 -17.74 25.31 5.46
C ILE A 209 -18.63 24.26 4.78
N TRP A 210 -18.60 23.03 5.26
CA TRP A 210 -19.45 21.95 4.75
C TRP A 210 -20.94 22.29 4.90
N LEU A 211 -21.37 22.81 6.05
CA LEU A 211 -22.74 23.25 6.28
C LEU A 211 -23.17 24.41 5.39
N LYS A 212 -22.27 25.36 5.11
CA LYS A 212 -22.56 26.47 4.18
C LYS A 212 -22.69 26.01 2.73
N GLU A 213 -21.94 25.00 2.34
CA GLU A 213 -21.98 24.44 0.99
C GLU A 213 -23.00 23.31 0.83
N PHE A 214 -23.62 22.91 1.92
CA PHE A 214 -24.69 21.92 1.90
C PHE A 214 -25.85 22.47 1.08
N SER A 215 -26.07 21.93 -0.11
CA SER A 215 -27.26 22.20 -0.90
C SER A 215 -28.14 20.96 -0.94
N SER A 216 -29.42 21.14 -0.66
CA SER A 216 -30.40 20.06 -0.72
C SER A 216 -30.48 19.39 -2.10
N ILE A 217 -30.24 20.16 -3.18
CA ILE A 217 -30.25 19.65 -4.55
C ILE A 217 -29.07 18.73 -4.80
N HIS A 218 -27.86 19.16 -4.43
CA HIS A 218 -26.63 18.38 -4.63
C HIS A 218 -26.61 17.11 -3.77
N HIS A 219 -26.95 17.24 -2.49
CA HIS A 219 -26.99 16.10 -1.58
C HIS A 219 -28.18 15.18 -1.82
N LYS A 220 -29.29 15.69 -2.31
CA LYS A 220 -30.42 14.86 -2.74
C LYS A 220 -30.03 13.94 -3.90
N LYS A 221 -29.21 14.42 -4.83
CA LYS A 221 -28.66 13.59 -5.91
C LYS A 221 -27.75 12.49 -5.35
N ILE A 222 -26.85 12.83 -4.43
CA ILE A 222 -25.97 11.87 -3.75
C ILE A 222 -26.78 10.81 -3.02
N LEU A 223 -27.74 11.21 -2.23
CA LEU A 223 -28.61 10.28 -1.50
C LEU A 223 -29.38 9.35 -2.43
N LYS A 224 -29.85 9.87 -3.57
CA LYS A 224 -30.52 9.06 -4.58
C LYS A 224 -29.57 8.05 -5.24
N ASP A 225 -28.33 8.44 -5.52
CA ASP A 225 -27.32 7.54 -6.08
C ASP A 225 -26.95 6.42 -5.08
N TYR A 226 -26.87 6.74 -3.78
CA TYR A 226 -26.71 5.76 -2.71
C TYR A 226 -27.90 4.80 -2.61
N GLU A 227 -29.12 5.32 -2.67
CA GLU A 227 -30.33 4.52 -2.64
C GLU A 227 -30.40 3.54 -3.81
N ILE A 228 -30.06 4.00 -5.02
CA ILE A 228 -29.98 3.17 -6.21
C ILE A 228 -28.92 2.07 -6.03
N PHE A 229 -27.73 2.44 -5.54
CA PHE A 229 -26.64 1.49 -5.28
C PHE A 229 -27.04 0.40 -4.30
N ILE A 230 -27.64 0.77 -3.17
CA ILE A 230 -28.09 -0.18 -2.14
C ILE A 230 -29.18 -1.11 -2.69
N ASN A 231 -30.18 -0.55 -3.39
CA ASN A 231 -31.31 -1.32 -3.89
C ASN A 231 -30.96 -2.27 -5.03
N LYS A 232 -30.01 -1.88 -5.89
CA LYS A 232 -29.59 -2.70 -7.03
C LYS A 232 -28.50 -3.71 -6.68
N LYS A 233 -27.91 -3.63 -5.48
CA LYS A 233 -26.73 -4.43 -5.06
C LYS A 233 -25.57 -4.33 -6.08
N GLU A 234 -25.39 -3.16 -6.67
CA GLU A 234 -24.30 -2.91 -7.61
C GLU A 234 -22.99 -2.67 -6.86
N PHE A 235 -21.87 -3.20 -7.39
CA PHE A 235 -20.54 -2.97 -6.80
C PHE A 235 -19.96 -1.58 -7.10
N LYS A 236 -20.60 -0.80 -7.98
CA LYS A 236 -20.18 0.54 -8.38
C LYS A 236 -21.24 1.55 -7.97
N MET A 237 -20.93 2.36 -6.97
CA MET A 237 -21.80 3.41 -6.50
C MET A 237 -21.88 4.59 -7.49
N PHE A 238 -20.85 4.80 -8.30
CA PHE A 238 -20.74 5.91 -9.23
C PHE A 238 -20.33 5.44 -10.62
N ALA A 239 -20.93 6.04 -11.64
CA ALA A 239 -20.52 5.80 -13.01
C ALA A 239 -19.12 6.38 -13.26
N VAL A 240 -18.27 5.61 -13.95
CA VAL A 240 -17.01 6.14 -14.50
C VAL A 240 -17.38 7.15 -15.57
N ASN A 241 -16.81 8.34 -15.51
CA ASN A 241 -17.09 9.37 -16.50
C ASN A 241 -16.46 8.97 -17.84
N ASN A 242 -17.29 8.52 -18.78
CA ASN A 242 -16.87 8.03 -20.10
C ASN A 242 -16.11 9.08 -20.93
N ASN A 243 -16.24 10.38 -20.61
CA ASN A 243 -15.53 11.44 -21.30
C ASN A 243 -14.01 11.47 -21.02
N ARG A 244 -13.51 10.70 -20.03
CA ARG A 244 -12.07 10.55 -19.80
C ARG A 244 -11.46 9.29 -20.42
N GLN A 245 -12.29 8.31 -20.81
CA GLN A 245 -11.80 7.11 -21.48
C GLN A 245 -11.21 7.39 -22.87
N SER A 246 -11.70 8.42 -23.55
CA SER A 246 -11.18 8.82 -24.88
C SER A 246 -9.78 9.47 -24.87
N LYS A 247 -9.23 9.80 -23.68
CA LYS A 247 -7.87 10.36 -23.55
C LYS A 247 -6.82 9.35 -23.07
N LEU A 248 -7.22 8.10 -22.82
CA LEU A 248 -6.32 7.02 -22.40
C LEU A 248 -6.07 5.98 -23.50
N SER A 249 -6.56 6.23 -24.71
CA SER A 249 -6.21 5.46 -25.91
C SER A 249 -4.97 6.09 -26.56
N LEU A 250 -3.80 5.84 -25.99
CA LEU A 250 -2.49 5.97 -26.64
C LEU A 250 -1.60 4.86 -26.11
#